data_fc704326b77851dfdea19b89bcca2ac3
#
_entry.id   fc704326b77851dfdea19b89bcca2ac3
#
_cell.length_a   1.000
_cell.length_b   1.000
_cell.length_c   1.000
_cell.angle_alpha   90.00
_cell.angle_beta   90.00
_cell.angle_gamma   90.00
#
_symmetry.space_group_name_H-M   'P 1'
#
loop_
_entity.id
_entity.type
_entity.pdbx_description
1 polymer ?
#
loop_
_entity_poly.entity_id
_entity_poly.type
_entity_poly.pdbx_seq_one_letter_code
_entity_poly.pdbx_strand_id
1 'polypeptide(L)'
;MGMLLGVPNAVVAIGVAVGIGFLLYVLMFGASSTGVIGKLHNWMCGCYCLRPITRRLCGPKCQRALQRAEDVCCYRPNPLLQLFYVALMAGGFYLFYNKSLPLVPNPRLHIIHRYNSYIVMSGGLFIFVLASFCDPGVITAANLHRFSRVPYDKVLYEPRFCRTCQVPRPARSKHCVICNKCVARFDHHCPWLNSCVGERNYRWFMLFLLYHSMLCFYSSYIHARIIEHLALDVHRLDQAHYYDVTGTPQAVTVLQGVQYLFVHHNMTMAIGIFCLVIGFALWGFWAYHMYLIWCGTTTNETFKWGDLKDELRHRMQRKQIERGEKVTKRVEVPANIYNQGLLTNLAEVLVPLSSRRANGFAPARSIGGAMLCFPCRAPPPGDTTGEVKPDAESDETDSDDGAGLPGAKHAHAD
;
A
#
# COMPACT_ATOMS: atom_id res chain seq x y z
N MET A 1 -32.87 9.74 -36.36
CA MET A 1 -31.46 9.78 -36.81
C MET A 1 -30.61 9.83 -35.57
N GLY A 2 -30.04 8.71 -35.14
CA GLY A 2 -29.27 8.58 -33.86
C GLY A 2 -29.01 7.15 -33.44
N MET A 3 -28.96 6.22 -34.39
CA MET A 3 -28.64 4.81 -34.14
C MET A 3 -27.27 4.45 -34.68
N LEU A 4 -26.23 5.05 -34.10
CA LEU A 4 -24.85 4.64 -34.37
C LEU A 4 -24.00 4.98 -33.14
N LEU A 5 -23.38 3.93 -32.58
CA LEU A 5 -22.46 3.87 -31.46
C LEU A 5 -23.10 3.56 -30.09
N GLY A 6 -23.87 2.48 -30.02
CA GLY A 6 -24.39 1.96 -28.76
C GLY A 6 -23.54 0.85 -28.17
N VAL A 7 -22.28 1.13 -27.77
CA VAL A 7 -21.73 0.37 -26.65
C VAL A 7 -22.49 0.87 -25.44
N PRO A 8 -23.26 0.00 -24.71
CA PRO A 8 -24.06 0.45 -23.59
C PRO A 8 -23.14 1.18 -22.60
N ASN A 9 -23.49 2.39 -22.16
CA ASN A 9 -22.71 3.17 -21.20
C ASN A 9 -22.33 2.36 -19.93
N ALA A 10 -23.16 1.38 -19.59
CA ALA A 10 -22.87 0.41 -18.52
C ALA A 10 -21.64 -0.46 -18.80
N VAL A 11 -21.45 -0.94 -20.03
CA VAL A 11 -20.27 -1.74 -20.41
C VAL A 11 -19.00 -0.86 -20.35
N VAL A 12 -19.13 0.39 -20.78
CA VAL A 12 -18.02 1.36 -20.69
C VAL A 12 -17.70 1.65 -19.22
N ALA A 13 -18.71 1.87 -18.37
CA ALA A 13 -18.53 2.13 -16.95
C ALA A 13 -17.90 0.92 -16.20
N ILE A 14 -18.35 -0.29 -16.49
CA ILE A 14 -17.75 -1.53 -15.95
C ILE A 14 -16.33 -1.68 -16.46
N GLY A 15 -16.08 -1.46 -17.74
CA GLY A 15 -14.73 -1.51 -18.32
C GLY A 15 -13.78 -0.49 -17.67
N VAL A 16 -14.24 0.73 -17.44
CA VAL A 16 -13.47 1.77 -16.73
C VAL A 16 -13.21 1.36 -15.27
N ALA A 17 -14.20 0.86 -14.54
CA ALA A 17 -14.02 0.42 -13.16
C ALA A 17 -13.05 -0.76 -13.04
N VAL A 18 -13.15 -1.75 -13.94
CA VAL A 18 -12.20 -2.87 -14.02
C VAL A 18 -10.80 -2.38 -14.39
N GLY A 19 -10.71 -1.45 -15.35
CA GLY A 19 -9.44 -0.83 -15.75
C GLY A 19 -8.78 -0.07 -14.60
N ILE A 20 -9.54 0.72 -13.85
CA ILE A 20 -9.04 1.43 -12.66
C ILE A 20 -8.61 0.41 -11.58
N GLY A 21 -9.39 -0.62 -11.31
CA GLY A 21 -9.05 -1.67 -10.35
C GLY A 21 -7.76 -2.40 -10.73
N PHE A 22 -7.59 -2.75 -12.01
CA PHE A 22 -6.37 -3.36 -12.53
C PHE A 22 -5.17 -2.41 -12.43
N LEU A 23 -5.36 -1.13 -12.78
CA LEU A 23 -4.33 -0.10 -12.66
C LEU A 23 -3.86 0.05 -11.22
N LEU A 24 -4.79 0.13 -10.27
CA LEU A 24 -4.48 0.19 -8.84
C LEU A 24 -3.75 -1.07 -8.37
N TYR A 25 -4.18 -2.24 -8.82
CA TYR A 25 -3.49 -3.50 -8.52
C TYR A 25 -2.04 -3.48 -9.02
N VAL A 26 -1.80 -3.04 -10.27
CA VAL A 26 -0.44 -2.92 -10.82
C VAL A 26 0.39 -1.91 -10.04
N LEU A 27 -0.16 -0.76 -9.68
CA LEU A 27 0.55 0.27 -8.90
C LEU A 27 0.89 -0.19 -7.48
N MET A 28 -0.02 -0.92 -6.82
CA MET A 28 0.17 -1.37 -5.44
C MET A 28 1.06 -2.61 -5.31
N PHE A 29 0.94 -3.55 -6.22
CA PHE A 29 1.60 -4.86 -6.12
C PHE A 29 2.65 -5.11 -7.21
N GLY A 30 2.69 -4.27 -8.24
CA GLY A 30 3.60 -4.47 -9.38
C GLY A 30 5.07 -4.34 -9.02
N ALA A 31 5.42 -3.49 -8.05
CA ALA A 31 6.80 -3.32 -7.58
C ALA A 31 7.40 -4.61 -7.02
N SER A 32 6.57 -5.47 -6.42
CA SER A 32 6.96 -6.76 -5.84
C SER A 32 6.81 -7.95 -6.79
N SER A 33 6.23 -7.74 -7.98
CA SER A 33 5.93 -8.81 -8.92
C SER A 33 7.09 -9.05 -9.88
N THR A 34 7.52 -10.32 -9.98
CA THR A 34 8.40 -10.79 -11.06
C THR A 34 7.53 -11.29 -12.21
N GLY A 35 7.55 -10.69 -13.36
CA GLY A 35 6.76 -11.12 -14.52
C GLY A 35 6.09 -9.96 -15.27
N VAL A 36 4.97 -10.23 -15.94
CA VAL A 36 4.27 -9.25 -16.77
C VAL A 36 3.79 -8.05 -15.95
N ILE A 37 3.27 -8.28 -14.74
CA ILE A 37 2.77 -7.24 -13.85
C ILE A 37 3.90 -6.34 -13.36
N GLY A 38 5.06 -6.93 -12.96
CA GLY A 38 6.25 -6.15 -12.60
C GLY A 38 6.82 -5.34 -13.77
N LYS A 39 6.84 -5.92 -14.98
CA LYS A 39 7.23 -5.20 -16.20
C LYS A 39 6.29 -4.04 -16.51
N LEU A 40 4.98 -4.25 -16.35
CA LEU A 40 3.95 -3.22 -16.55
C LEU A 40 4.09 -2.11 -15.50
N HIS A 41 4.29 -2.45 -14.23
CA HIS A 41 4.56 -1.49 -13.17
C HIS A 41 5.80 -0.64 -13.48
N ASN A 42 6.92 -1.29 -13.81
CA ASN A 42 8.17 -0.59 -14.13
C ASN A 42 8.01 0.29 -15.39
N TRP A 43 7.25 -0.17 -16.39
CA TRP A 43 6.94 0.60 -17.59
C TRP A 43 6.10 1.85 -17.26
N MET A 44 5.13 1.73 -16.36
CA MET A 44 4.25 2.83 -15.94
C MET A 44 4.95 3.79 -14.96
N CYS A 45 5.57 3.28 -13.92
CA CYS A 45 6.20 4.08 -12.86
C CYS A 45 7.57 4.63 -13.26
N GLY A 46 8.30 3.95 -14.16
CA GLY A 46 9.60 4.40 -14.65
C GLY A 46 9.55 5.44 -15.76
N CYS A 47 8.37 5.95 -16.12
CA CYS A 47 8.18 6.86 -17.27
C CYS A 47 8.80 6.34 -18.58
N TYR A 48 9.08 5.04 -18.67
CA TYR A 48 9.72 4.42 -19.84
C TYR A 48 8.89 4.56 -21.13
N CYS A 49 7.57 4.68 -20.98
CA CYS A 49 6.66 4.94 -22.11
C CYS A 49 6.86 6.33 -22.74
N LEU A 50 7.23 7.33 -21.94
CA LEU A 50 7.41 8.71 -22.40
C LEU A 50 8.84 8.99 -22.90
N ARG A 51 9.85 8.26 -22.38
CA ARG A 51 11.27 8.49 -22.74
C ARG A 51 11.57 8.39 -24.24
N PRO A 52 11.10 7.38 -25.01
CA PRO A 52 11.36 7.32 -26.44
C PRO A 52 10.62 8.42 -27.21
N ILE A 53 9.41 8.79 -26.78
CA ILE A 53 8.60 9.83 -27.40
C ILE A 53 9.24 11.20 -27.15
N THR A 54 9.63 11.48 -25.94
CA THR A 54 10.27 12.76 -25.55
C THR A 54 11.67 12.91 -26.13
N ARG A 55 12.43 11.80 -26.33
CA ARG A 55 13.70 11.83 -27.06
C ARG A 55 13.55 12.26 -28.50
N ARG A 56 12.45 11.87 -29.16
CA ARG A 56 12.20 12.19 -30.58
C ARG A 56 11.57 13.57 -30.78
N LEU A 57 10.74 14.02 -29.85
CA LEU A 57 9.91 15.22 -30.00
C LEU A 57 10.45 16.44 -29.25
N CYS A 58 11.26 16.24 -28.22
CA CYS A 58 11.72 17.31 -27.33
C CYS A 58 13.24 17.46 -27.41
N GLY A 59 13.70 18.66 -27.57
CA GLY A 59 15.13 18.97 -27.53
C GLY A 59 15.76 18.77 -26.14
N PRO A 60 17.09 18.86 -26.01
CA PRO A 60 17.84 18.56 -24.79
C PRO A 60 17.42 19.39 -23.56
N LYS A 61 16.86 20.59 -23.76
CA LYS A 61 16.30 21.41 -22.66
C LYS A 61 15.04 20.77 -22.05
N CYS A 62 14.14 20.26 -22.90
CA CYS A 62 12.92 19.59 -22.47
C CYS A 62 13.23 18.26 -21.76
N GLN A 63 14.22 17.49 -22.25
CA GLN A 63 14.65 16.25 -21.57
C GLN A 63 15.21 16.53 -20.17
N ARG A 64 16.02 17.57 -20.01
CA ARG A 64 16.53 17.98 -18.69
C ARG A 64 15.41 18.43 -17.75
N ALA A 65 14.42 19.16 -18.27
CA ALA A 65 13.25 19.57 -17.50
C ALA A 65 12.42 18.36 -17.04
N LEU A 66 12.20 17.37 -17.93
CA LEU A 66 11.48 16.14 -17.61
C LEU A 66 12.22 15.28 -16.58
N GLN A 67 13.55 15.15 -16.73
CA GLN A 67 14.38 14.45 -15.74
C GLN A 67 14.34 15.13 -14.35
N ARG A 68 14.39 16.48 -14.33
CA ARG A 68 14.23 17.23 -13.07
C ARG A 68 12.84 17.04 -12.45
N ALA A 69 11.79 17.03 -13.26
CA ALA A 69 10.43 16.75 -12.81
C ALA A 69 10.31 15.33 -12.24
N GLU A 70 10.88 14.33 -12.92
CA GLU A 70 10.95 12.95 -12.44
C GLU A 70 11.72 12.87 -11.13
N ASP A 71 12.89 13.54 -11.01
CA ASP A 71 13.69 13.58 -9.79
C ASP A 71 12.89 14.17 -8.61
N VAL A 72 12.21 15.29 -8.82
CA VAL A 72 11.38 15.93 -7.79
C VAL A 72 10.17 15.07 -7.44
N CYS A 73 9.48 14.48 -8.42
CA CYS A 73 8.25 13.73 -8.16
C CYS A 73 8.49 12.35 -7.57
N CYS A 74 9.61 11.68 -7.94
CA CYS A 74 9.83 10.27 -7.61
C CYS A 74 10.93 10.02 -6.58
N TYR A 75 11.95 10.91 -6.52
CA TYR A 75 13.15 10.69 -5.72
C TYR A 75 13.37 11.70 -4.59
N ARG A 76 12.52 12.71 -4.46
CA ARG A 76 12.57 13.68 -3.36
C ARG A 76 11.27 13.68 -2.57
N PRO A 77 11.30 14.04 -1.26
CA PRO A 77 10.09 14.27 -0.51
C PRO A 77 9.29 15.39 -1.18
N ASN A 78 8.08 15.11 -1.56
CA ASN A 78 7.20 16.13 -2.14
C ASN A 78 5.74 15.85 -1.74
N PRO A 79 4.90 16.88 -1.56
CA PRO A 79 3.53 16.72 -1.12
C PRO A 79 2.55 16.45 -2.27
N LEU A 80 2.99 16.24 -3.51
CA LEU A 80 2.09 16.21 -4.67
C LEU A 80 1.02 15.11 -4.56
N LEU A 81 1.42 13.87 -4.24
CA LEU A 81 0.46 12.77 -4.06
C LEU A 81 -0.38 12.94 -2.81
N GLN A 82 0.18 13.53 -1.74
CA GLN A 82 -0.55 13.88 -0.53
C GLN A 82 -1.62 14.93 -0.82
N LEU A 83 -1.29 15.99 -1.57
CA LEU A 83 -2.24 17.04 -1.99
C LEU A 83 -3.28 16.46 -2.96
N PHE A 84 -2.88 15.60 -3.89
CA PHE A 84 -3.81 14.90 -4.78
C PHE A 84 -4.81 14.05 -3.98
N TYR A 85 -4.35 13.34 -2.95
CA TYR A 85 -5.24 12.57 -2.07
C TYR A 85 -6.25 13.50 -1.36
N VAL A 86 -5.80 14.62 -0.80
CA VAL A 86 -6.70 15.59 -0.15
C VAL A 86 -7.69 16.17 -1.16
N ALA A 87 -7.25 16.50 -2.37
CA ALA A 87 -8.11 16.99 -3.44
C ALA A 87 -9.16 15.94 -3.86
N LEU A 88 -8.75 14.65 -3.93
CA LEU A 88 -9.66 13.53 -4.24
C LEU A 88 -10.74 13.39 -3.15
N MET A 89 -10.34 13.43 -1.88
CA MET A 89 -11.26 13.35 -0.74
C MET A 89 -12.23 14.56 -0.72
N ALA A 90 -11.70 15.77 -0.86
CA ALA A 90 -12.51 17.00 -0.86
C ALA A 90 -13.45 17.05 -2.08
N GLY A 91 -12.96 16.70 -3.27
CA GLY A 91 -13.74 16.66 -4.49
C GLY A 91 -14.85 15.59 -4.44
N GLY A 92 -14.53 14.39 -3.95
CA GLY A 92 -15.51 13.33 -3.73
C GLY A 92 -16.60 13.73 -2.75
N PHE A 93 -16.22 14.37 -1.64
CA PHE A 93 -17.19 14.88 -0.66
C PHE A 93 -18.03 16.04 -1.21
N TYR A 94 -17.43 16.94 -1.98
CA TYR A 94 -18.14 18.01 -2.67
C TYR A 94 -19.20 17.49 -3.65
N LEU A 95 -18.86 16.48 -4.44
CA LEU A 95 -19.81 15.84 -5.34
C LEU A 95 -20.93 15.12 -4.57
N PHE A 96 -20.59 14.41 -3.50
CA PHE A 96 -21.56 13.78 -2.62
C PHE A 96 -22.51 14.81 -2.01
N TYR A 97 -21.97 15.92 -1.48
CA TYR A 97 -22.73 17.01 -0.87
C TYR A 97 -23.76 17.61 -1.85
N ASN A 98 -23.35 17.84 -3.10
CA ASN A 98 -24.21 18.51 -4.09
C ASN A 98 -25.16 17.56 -4.81
N LYS A 99 -24.81 16.28 -4.99
CA LYS A 99 -25.58 15.35 -5.85
C LYS A 99 -26.32 14.27 -5.08
N SER A 100 -25.78 13.82 -3.97
CA SER A 100 -26.33 12.67 -3.23
C SER A 100 -26.97 13.08 -1.91
N LEU A 101 -26.38 13.99 -1.17
CA LEU A 101 -26.86 14.42 0.15
C LEU A 101 -28.25 15.10 0.12
N PRO A 102 -28.65 15.86 -0.93
CA PRO A 102 -30.02 16.38 -1.03
C PRO A 102 -31.10 15.29 -1.11
N LEU A 103 -30.73 14.08 -1.52
CA LEU A 103 -31.62 12.91 -1.60
C LEU A 103 -31.71 12.14 -0.27
N VAL A 104 -31.13 12.68 0.81
CA VAL A 104 -31.21 12.15 2.18
C VAL A 104 -31.87 13.22 3.08
N PRO A 105 -32.95 12.92 3.81
CA PRO A 105 -33.58 11.59 3.98
C PRO A 105 -34.44 11.17 2.78
N ASN A 106 -34.74 9.89 2.70
CA ASN A 106 -35.68 9.30 1.78
C ASN A 106 -36.31 8.04 2.44
N PRO A 107 -37.33 7.38 1.86
CA PRO A 107 -37.97 6.20 2.45
C PRO A 107 -37.01 5.04 2.79
N ARG A 108 -35.79 5.04 2.19
CA ARG A 108 -34.79 3.99 2.34
C ARG A 108 -33.58 4.40 3.16
N LEU A 109 -33.45 5.71 3.49
CA LEU A 109 -32.33 6.27 4.26
C LEU A 109 -32.85 7.28 5.27
N HIS A 110 -32.59 6.99 6.56
CA HIS A 110 -32.93 7.88 7.66
C HIS A 110 -32.05 9.13 7.66
N ILE A 111 -32.58 10.25 8.21
CA ILE A 111 -31.87 11.54 8.33
C ILE A 111 -30.50 11.44 9.04
N ILE A 112 -30.30 10.45 9.91
CA ILE A 112 -29.06 10.23 10.63
C ILE A 112 -27.85 10.09 9.68
N HIS A 113 -28.06 9.51 8.48
CA HIS A 113 -26.99 9.33 7.51
C HIS A 113 -26.47 10.65 6.94
N ARG A 114 -27.29 11.70 6.95
CA ARG A 114 -26.87 13.06 6.60
C ARG A 114 -25.79 13.57 7.55
N TYR A 115 -26.00 13.42 8.85
CA TYR A 115 -25.06 13.86 9.88
C TYR A 115 -23.84 12.94 9.98
N ASN A 116 -24.06 11.63 9.92
CA ASN A 116 -22.98 10.65 9.96
C ASN A 116 -21.97 10.85 8.82
N SER A 117 -22.41 11.32 7.64
CA SER A 117 -21.50 11.55 6.52
C SER A 117 -20.43 12.61 6.85
N TYR A 118 -20.78 13.66 7.59
CA TYR A 118 -19.81 14.67 8.05
C TYR A 118 -18.86 14.12 9.09
N ILE A 119 -19.38 13.33 10.06
CA ILE A 119 -18.57 12.70 11.13
C ILE A 119 -17.57 11.74 10.52
N VAL A 120 -18.02 10.87 9.64
CA VAL A 120 -17.18 9.86 9.00
C VAL A 120 -16.12 10.52 8.10
N MET A 121 -16.48 11.54 7.35
CA MET A 121 -15.52 12.28 6.52
C MET A 121 -14.46 13.01 7.36
N SER A 122 -14.89 13.71 8.42
CA SER A 122 -13.98 14.41 9.34
C SER A 122 -13.04 13.45 10.06
N GLY A 123 -13.55 12.28 10.49
CA GLY A 123 -12.76 11.21 11.09
C GLY A 123 -11.70 10.67 10.12
N GLY A 124 -12.07 10.49 8.85
CA GLY A 124 -11.11 10.06 7.81
C GLY A 124 -9.98 11.06 7.63
N LEU A 125 -10.30 12.34 7.51
CA LEU A 125 -9.28 13.39 7.40
C LEU A 125 -8.39 13.46 8.66
N PHE A 126 -8.96 13.32 9.85
CA PHE A 126 -8.20 13.30 11.10
C PHE A 126 -7.20 12.14 11.15
N ILE A 127 -7.65 10.92 10.79
CA ILE A 127 -6.77 9.74 10.76
C ILE A 127 -5.68 9.88 9.70
N PHE A 128 -6.00 10.46 8.54
CA PHE A 128 -5.01 10.77 7.50
C PHE A 128 -3.93 11.73 8.02
N VAL A 129 -4.30 12.77 8.76
CA VAL A 129 -3.35 13.71 9.38
C VAL A 129 -2.47 12.97 10.39
N LEU A 130 -3.05 12.14 11.26
CA LEU A 130 -2.27 11.33 12.20
C LEU A 130 -1.26 10.42 11.48
N ALA A 131 -1.70 9.70 10.45
CA ALA A 131 -0.83 8.80 9.70
C ALA A 131 0.31 9.54 8.98
N SER A 132 0.04 10.76 8.47
CA SER A 132 1.01 11.57 7.73
C SER A 132 2.05 12.24 8.62
N PHE A 133 1.66 12.74 9.79
CA PHE A 133 2.50 13.62 10.61
C PHE A 133 3.06 12.97 11.89
N CYS A 134 2.57 11.77 12.28
CA CYS A 134 3.19 11.04 13.38
C CYS A 134 4.59 10.57 12.99
N ASP A 135 5.54 10.72 13.94
CA ASP A 135 6.92 10.24 13.78
C ASP A 135 6.96 8.74 13.45
N PRO A 136 7.57 8.31 12.34
CA PRO A 136 7.68 6.90 11.98
C PRO A 136 8.65 6.11 12.88
N GLY A 137 9.38 6.77 13.77
CA GLY A 137 10.46 6.18 14.56
C GLY A 137 11.82 6.56 13.97
N VAL A 138 12.03 7.86 13.74
CA VAL A 138 13.32 8.39 13.25
C VAL A 138 14.41 8.15 14.29
N ILE A 139 15.51 7.52 13.85
CA ILE A 139 16.65 7.17 14.69
C ILE A 139 17.65 8.32 14.67
N THR A 140 18.03 8.77 15.87
CA THR A 140 19.07 9.77 16.12
C THR A 140 20.01 9.26 17.20
N ALA A 141 21.20 9.85 17.35
CA ALA A 141 22.14 9.50 18.42
C ALA A 141 21.49 9.59 19.82
N ALA A 142 20.62 10.57 20.04
CA ALA A 142 19.95 10.79 21.34
C ALA A 142 18.91 9.70 21.69
N ASN A 143 18.24 9.08 20.69
CA ASN A 143 17.17 8.12 20.92
C ASN A 143 17.52 6.67 20.55
N LEU A 144 18.74 6.42 20.06
CA LEU A 144 19.22 5.13 19.58
C LEU A 144 18.96 3.99 20.60
N HIS A 145 19.18 4.23 21.89
CA HIS A 145 18.99 3.26 22.97
C HIS A 145 17.54 2.70 23.03
N ARG A 146 16.55 3.48 22.56
CA ARG A 146 15.14 3.04 22.53
C ARG A 146 14.88 2.01 21.45
N PHE A 147 15.63 2.07 20.33
CA PHE A 147 15.44 1.23 19.16
C PHE A 147 16.40 0.04 19.11
N SER A 148 17.47 0.03 19.92
CA SER A 148 18.48 -1.03 19.97
C SER A 148 18.08 -2.25 20.83
N ARG A 149 16.77 -2.45 21.05
CA ARG A 149 16.25 -3.56 21.89
C ARG A 149 16.00 -4.85 21.12
N VAL A 150 15.99 -4.76 19.79
CA VAL A 150 15.73 -5.89 18.91
C VAL A 150 17.06 -6.52 18.52
N PRO A 151 17.26 -7.84 18.72
CA PRO A 151 18.50 -8.50 18.38
C PRO A 151 18.69 -8.60 16.86
N TYR A 152 19.93 -8.64 16.42
CA TYR A 152 20.27 -8.95 15.03
C TYR A 152 20.08 -10.45 14.78
N ASP A 153 19.45 -10.79 13.66
CA ASP A 153 19.22 -12.19 13.25
C ASP A 153 20.43 -12.81 12.53
N LYS A 154 21.43 -12.00 12.20
CA LYS A 154 22.63 -12.39 11.43
C LYS A 154 22.31 -13.04 10.07
N VAL A 155 21.09 -12.86 9.59
CA VAL A 155 20.57 -13.37 8.31
C VAL A 155 20.18 -12.21 7.41
N LEU A 156 19.21 -11.37 7.84
CA LEU A 156 18.80 -10.17 7.13
C LEU A 156 19.46 -8.91 7.70
N TYR A 157 19.85 -8.97 8.97
CA TYR A 157 20.37 -7.82 9.70
C TYR A 157 21.63 -8.17 10.47
N GLU A 158 22.68 -7.46 10.14
CA GLU A 158 23.95 -7.43 10.84
C GLU A 158 24.21 -6.02 11.39
N PRO A 159 25.09 -5.87 12.38
CA PRO A 159 25.52 -4.54 12.84
C PRO A 159 26.10 -3.72 11.68
N ARG A 160 25.50 -2.60 11.37
CA ARG A 160 25.96 -1.66 10.31
C ARG A 160 25.86 -0.24 10.82
N PHE A 161 26.69 0.63 10.25
CA PHE A 161 26.71 2.06 10.55
C PHE A 161 26.15 2.87 9.37
N CYS A 162 25.28 3.83 9.64
CA CYS A 162 24.77 4.73 8.60
C CYS A 162 25.72 5.94 8.47
N ARG A 163 26.46 6.02 7.37
CA ARG A 163 27.37 7.15 7.10
C ARG A 163 26.64 8.47 6.95
N THR A 164 25.42 8.48 6.42
CA THR A 164 24.62 9.71 6.24
C THR A 164 24.07 10.25 7.56
N CYS A 165 23.49 9.38 8.38
CA CYS A 165 22.87 9.77 9.66
C CYS A 165 23.86 9.77 10.83
N GLN A 166 25.08 9.26 10.63
CA GLN A 166 26.14 9.11 11.64
C GLN A 166 25.66 8.36 12.91
N VAL A 167 24.90 7.26 12.70
CA VAL A 167 24.38 6.42 13.78
C VAL A 167 24.52 4.94 13.44
N PRO A 168 24.74 4.06 14.43
CA PRO A 168 24.54 2.62 14.26
C PRO A 168 23.11 2.32 13.83
N ARG A 169 22.94 1.36 12.94
CA ARG A 169 21.61 0.95 12.44
C ARG A 169 21.09 -0.22 13.28
N PRO A 170 20.09 -0.03 14.15
CA PRO A 170 19.44 -1.14 14.85
C PRO A 170 18.86 -2.18 13.89
N ALA A 171 18.72 -3.42 14.35
CA ALA A 171 18.02 -4.44 13.57
C ALA A 171 16.64 -3.95 13.11
N ARG A 172 16.19 -4.40 11.94
CA ARG A 172 14.93 -4.01 11.28
C ARG A 172 14.86 -2.53 10.87
N SER A 173 15.94 -1.76 11.01
CA SER A 173 15.97 -0.36 10.53
C SER A 173 16.49 -0.26 9.10
N LYS A 174 16.13 0.85 8.43
CA LYS A 174 16.64 1.20 7.10
C LYS A 174 16.82 2.72 7.01
N HIS A 175 17.85 3.17 6.28
CA HIS A 175 17.96 4.56 5.84
C HIS A 175 17.02 4.76 4.65
N CYS A 176 16.08 5.68 4.76
CA CYS A 176 15.22 6.08 3.66
C CYS A 176 15.91 7.20 2.88
N VAL A 177 16.29 6.94 1.64
CA VAL A 177 16.94 7.91 0.75
C VAL A 177 16.03 9.12 0.50
N ILE A 178 14.72 8.89 0.32
CA ILE A 178 13.76 9.98 0.06
C ILE A 178 13.67 10.93 1.25
N CYS A 179 13.49 10.41 2.48
CA CYS A 179 13.39 11.23 3.69
C CYS A 179 14.75 11.64 4.25
N ASN A 180 15.85 11.05 3.78
CA ASN A 180 17.22 11.21 4.26
C ASN A 180 17.34 10.97 5.77
N LYS A 181 16.69 9.90 6.28
CA LYS A 181 16.63 9.55 7.71
C LYS A 181 16.62 8.03 7.89
N CYS A 182 17.27 7.56 8.97
CA CYS A 182 17.12 6.18 9.42
C CYS A 182 15.83 6.02 10.19
N VAL A 183 15.05 4.98 9.85
CA VAL A 183 13.74 4.69 10.47
C VAL A 183 13.74 3.27 11.04
N ALA A 184 13.32 3.16 12.30
CA ALA A 184 13.22 1.88 13.02
C ALA A 184 12.07 1.04 12.50
N ARG A 185 12.27 -0.29 12.42
CA ARG A 185 11.29 -1.24 11.87
C ARG A 185 10.65 -0.71 10.59
N PHE A 186 11.54 -0.31 9.66
CA PHE A 186 11.14 0.32 8.40
C PHE A 186 10.24 -0.62 7.59
N ASP A 187 9.06 -0.14 7.20
CA ASP A 187 8.16 -0.87 6.33
C ASP A 187 8.31 -0.37 4.88
N HIS A 188 7.98 0.88 4.62
CA HIS A 188 8.16 1.54 3.32
C HIS A 188 8.12 3.06 3.46
N HIS A 189 8.55 3.77 2.43
CA HIS A 189 8.21 5.19 2.23
C HIS A 189 6.84 5.26 1.53
N CYS A 190 5.88 5.98 2.11
CA CYS A 190 4.54 6.12 1.56
C CYS A 190 4.35 7.50 0.92
N PRO A 191 4.33 7.62 -0.41
CA PRO A 191 4.18 8.91 -1.08
C PRO A 191 2.81 9.58 -0.81
N TRP A 192 1.78 8.77 -0.57
CA TRP A 192 0.44 9.25 -0.24
C TRP A 192 0.38 9.98 1.11
N LEU A 193 1.21 9.54 2.06
CA LEU A 193 1.36 10.18 3.38
C LEU A 193 2.52 11.19 3.39
N ASN A 194 3.34 11.22 2.33
CA ASN A 194 4.59 11.96 2.26
C ASN A 194 5.51 11.70 3.48
N SER A 195 5.51 10.46 3.94
CA SER A 195 6.20 10.01 5.15
C SER A 195 6.61 8.55 5.05
N CYS A 196 7.63 8.16 5.81
CA CYS A 196 7.90 6.74 6.01
C CYS A 196 6.87 6.10 6.94
N VAL A 197 6.59 4.82 6.70
CA VAL A 197 5.87 3.95 7.63
C VAL A 197 6.91 3.09 8.36
N GLY A 198 6.92 3.18 9.69
CA GLY A 198 7.89 2.50 10.54
C GLY A 198 7.32 2.19 11.93
N GLU A 199 8.18 1.85 12.89
CA GLU A 199 7.79 1.31 14.19
C GLU A 199 6.70 2.11 14.90
N ARG A 200 6.76 3.45 14.90
CA ARG A 200 5.90 4.28 15.74
C ARG A 200 4.58 4.69 15.09
N ASN A 201 4.55 4.81 13.76
CA ASN A 201 3.35 5.23 13.03
C ASN A 201 2.64 4.08 12.27
N TYR A 202 3.16 2.86 12.25
CA TYR A 202 2.55 1.73 11.56
C TYR A 202 1.10 1.48 12.01
N ARG A 203 0.78 1.64 13.29
CA ARG A 203 -0.60 1.55 13.82
C ARG A 203 -1.55 2.57 13.20
N TRP A 204 -1.09 3.79 12.98
CA TRP A 204 -1.88 4.85 12.35
C TRP A 204 -2.09 4.60 10.87
N PHE A 205 -1.08 4.05 10.21
CA PHE A 205 -1.20 3.57 8.84
C PHE A 205 -2.23 2.43 8.71
N MET A 206 -2.21 1.44 9.61
CA MET A 206 -3.20 0.36 9.64
C MET A 206 -4.61 0.88 9.90
N LEU A 207 -4.75 1.84 10.82
CA LEU A 207 -6.02 2.49 11.10
C LEU A 207 -6.50 3.32 9.89
N PHE A 208 -5.58 4.00 9.21
CA PHE A 208 -5.87 4.74 7.98
C PHE A 208 -6.46 3.82 6.90
N LEU A 209 -5.84 2.69 6.61
CA LEU A 209 -6.33 1.74 5.61
C LEU A 209 -7.72 1.20 5.98
N LEU A 210 -7.88 0.75 7.22
CA LEU A 210 -9.14 0.19 7.70
C LEU A 210 -10.27 1.22 7.68
N TYR A 211 -10.02 2.40 8.22
CA TYR A 211 -11.04 3.44 8.32
C TYR A 211 -11.49 3.90 6.93
N HIS A 212 -10.56 4.13 6.01
CA HIS A 212 -10.91 4.58 4.66
C HIS A 212 -11.59 3.50 3.83
N SER A 213 -11.25 2.24 4.05
CA SER A 213 -11.99 1.12 3.49
C SER A 213 -13.46 1.12 3.99
N MET A 214 -13.67 1.26 5.31
CA MET A 214 -15.01 1.34 5.89
C MET A 214 -15.77 2.59 5.44
N LEU A 215 -15.11 3.76 5.34
CA LEU A 215 -15.68 4.98 4.79
C LEU A 215 -16.17 4.76 3.35
N CYS A 216 -15.38 4.11 2.52
CA CYS A 216 -15.72 3.79 1.15
C CYS A 216 -16.93 2.83 1.07
N PHE A 217 -16.95 1.77 1.88
CA PHE A 217 -18.10 0.86 1.94
C PHE A 217 -19.37 1.54 2.46
N TYR A 218 -19.24 2.40 3.47
CA TYR A 218 -20.36 3.19 3.97
C TYR A 218 -20.90 4.16 2.92
N SER A 219 -20.02 4.85 2.20
CA SER A 219 -20.40 5.71 1.08
C SER A 219 -21.11 4.91 -0.01
N SER A 220 -20.57 3.75 -0.38
CA SER A 220 -21.17 2.87 -1.38
C SER A 220 -22.56 2.38 -0.96
N TYR A 221 -22.72 2.02 0.32
CA TYR A 221 -24.03 1.66 0.88
C TYR A 221 -25.04 2.81 0.75
N ILE A 222 -24.68 4.03 1.12
CA ILE A 222 -25.56 5.20 0.98
C ILE A 222 -25.97 5.39 -0.48
N HIS A 223 -25.01 5.34 -1.41
CA HIS A 223 -25.30 5.49 -2.84
C HIS A 223 -26.19 4.37 -3.37
N ALA A 224 -26.00 3.12 -2.94
CA ALA A 224 -26.87 2.02 -3.31
C ALA A 224 -28.31 2.25 -2.87
N ARG A 225 -28.53 2.73 -1.63
CA ARG A 225 -29.87 3.04 -1.11
C ARG A 225 -30.51 4.25 -1.81
N ILE A 226 -29.69 5.27 -2.20
CA ILE A 226 -30.19 6.40 -3.01
C ILE A 226 -30.57 5.92 -4.41
N ILE A 227 -29.76 5.10 -5.04
CA ILE A 227 -30.03 4.55 -6.36
C ILE A 227 -31.31 3.70 -6.35
N GLU A 228 -31.50 2.89 -5.33
CA GLU A 228 -32.72 2.11 -5.14
C GLU A 228 -33.95 3.02 -4.95
N HIS A 229 -33.85 4.10 -4.17
CA HIS A 229 -34.91 5.10 -4.05
C HIS A 229 -35.23 5.77 -5.39
N LEU A 230 -34.22 6.18 -6.14
CA LEU A 230 -34.41 6.79 -7.46
C LEU A 230 -35.07 5.79 -8.44
N ALA A 231 -34.64 4.54 -8.42
CA ALA A 231 -35.16 3.51 -9.31
C ALA A 231 -36.61 3.17 -9.04
N LEU A 232 -36.98 2.93 -7.77
CA LEU A 232 -38.24 2.30 -7.41
C LEU A 232 -39.30 3.32 -6.92
N ASP A 233 -38.86 4.35 -6.18
CA ASP A 233 -39.79 5.29 -5.54
C ASP A 233 -40.03 6.53 -6.42
N VAL A 234 -38.97 7.03 -7.09
CA VAL A 234 -39.03 8.25 -7.91
C VAL A 234 -39.42 7.95 -9.34
N HIS A 235 -38.65 7.09 -10.03
CA HIS A 235 -38.85 6.82 -11.45
C HIS A 235 -39.73 5.59 -11.71
N ARG A 236 -40.05 4.79 -10.68
CA ARG A 236 -40.88 3.58 -10.77
C ARG A 236 -40.47 2.67 -11.93
N LEU A 237 -39.18 2.42 -12.08
CA LEU A 237 -38.63 1.67 -13.21
C LEU A 237 -39.11 0.21 -13.23
N ASP A 238 -39.57 -0.32 -12.10
CA ASP A 238 -40.21 -1.62 -11.94
C ASP A 238 -41.60 -1.71 -12.59
N GLN A 239 -42.26 -0.57 -12.77
CA GLN A 239 -43.61 -0.47 -13.38
C GLN A 239 -43.54 0.26 -14.73
N ALA A 240 -42.35 0.72 -15.16
CA ALA A 240 -42.20 1.49 -16.38
C ALA A 240 -42.31 0.58 -17.63
N HIS A 241 -42.96 1.09 -18.65
CA HIS A 241 -43.12 0.42 -19.93
C HIS A 241 -42.65 1.32 -21.07
N TYR A 242 -42.14 0.74 -22.12
CA TYR A 242 -41.88 1.42 -23.39
C TYR A 242 -42.67 0.75 -24.51
N TYR A 243 -42.97 1.49 -25.56
CA TYR A 243 -43.66 0.93 -26.72
C TYR A 243 -42.63 0.52 -27.77
N ASP A 244 -42.72 -0.71 -28.22
CA ASP A 244 -41.89 -1.21 -29.31
C ASP A 244 -42.31 -0.63 -30.67
N VAL A 245 -41.60 -1.02 -31.73
CA VAL A 245 -41.88 -0.55 -33.10
C VAL A 245 -43.27 -0.96 -33.61
N THR A 246 -43.90 -1.93 -32.97
CA THR A 246 -45.26 -2.41 -33.29
C THR A 246 -46.33 -1.73 -32.44
N GLY A 247 -45.94 -0.85 -31.51
CA GLY A 247 -46.86 -0.16 -30.59
C GLY A 247 -47.28 -1.02 -29.39
N THR A 248 -46.65 -2.17 -29.15
CA THR A 248 -46.95 -3.02 -28.01
C THR A 248 -46.16 -2.54 -26.77
N PRO A 249 -46.81 -2.44 -25.57
CA PRO A 249 -46.15 -2.05 -24.35
C PRO A 249 -45.22 -3.18 -23.85
N GLN A 250 -43.94 -2.86 -23.65
CA GLN A 250 -42.92 -3.76 -23.15
C GLN A 250 -42.42 -3.25 -21.78
N ALA A 251 -42.31 -4.15 -20.82
CA ALA A 251 -41.74 -3.79 -19.50
C ALA A 251 -40.24 -3.39 -19.63
N VAL A 252 -39.83 -2.37 -18.86
CA VAL A 252 -38.44 -1.94 -18.81
C VAL A 252 -37.62 -3.03 -18.14
N THR A 253 -36.56 -3.49 -18.83
CA THR A 253 -35.64 -4.48 -18.29
C THR A 253 -34.70 -3.82 -17.25
N VAL A 254 -34.12 -4.63 -16.33
CA VAL A 254 -33.14 -4.16 -15.35
C VAL A 254 -31.98 -3.40 -16.01
N LEU A 255 -31.51 -3.91 -17.16
CA LEU A 255 -30.41 -3.27 -17.90
C LEU A 255 -30.81 -1.87 -18.40
N GLN A 256 -32.00 -1.72 -18.94
CA GLN A 256 -32.51 -0.42 -19.40
C GLN A 256 -32.71 0.53 -18.22
N GLY A 257 -33.18 0.04 -17.07
CA GLY A 257 -33.30 0.82 -15.84
C GLY A 257 -31.93 1.31 -15.34
N VAL A 258 -30.93 0.45 -15.34
CA VAL A 258 -29.53 0.82 -15.00
C VAL A 258 -28.97 1.85 -15.98
N GLN A 259 -29.21 1.68 -17.29
CA GLN A 259 -28.78 2.65 -18.32
C GLN A 259 -29.47 4.02 -18.10
N TYR A 260 -30.77 4.02 -17.79
CA TYR A 260 -31.51 5.24 -17.46
C TYR A 260 -30.89 5.99 -16.28
N LEU A 261 -30.59 5.27 -15.19
CA LEU A 261 -29.96 5.85 -14.00
C LEU A 261 -28.54 6.38 -14.29
N PHE A 262 -27.77 5.71 -15.13
CA PHE A 262 -26.45 6.22 -15.56
C PHE A 262 -26.54 7.49 -16.38
N VAL A 263 -27.60 7.67 -17.18
CA VAL A 263 -27.79 8.90 -17.95
C VAL A 263 -28.23 10.06 -17.07
N HIS A 264 -29.21 9.81 -16.19
CA HIS A 264 -29.86 10.87 -15.42
C HIS A 264 -29.20 11.17 -14.05
N HIS A 265 -28.53 10.15 -13.45
CA HIS A 265 -27.89 10.23 -12.13
C HIS A 265 -26.43 9.76 -12.15
N ASN A 266 -25.71 10.11 -13.23
CA ASN A 266 -24.35 9.64 -13.52
C ASN A 266 -23.35 9.85 -12.38
N MET A 267 -23.36 11.03 -11.70
CA MET A 267 -22.43 11.32 -10.62
C MET A 267 -22.71 10.46 -9.37
N THR A 268 -23.97 10.26 -9.02
CA THR A 268 -24.36 9.39 -7.90
C THR A 268 -23.95 7.94 -8.17
N MET A 269 -24.19 7.44 -9.37
CA MET A 269 -23.75 6.11 -9.80
C MET A 269 -22.24 5.98 -9.76
N ALA A 270 -21.52 6.95 -10.35
CA ALA A 270 -20.07 6.93 -10.44
C ALA A 270 -19.39 6.94 -9.06
N ILE A 271 -19.84 7.80 -8.12
CA ILE A 271 -19.29 7.86 -6.77
C ILE A 271 -19.52 6.54 -6.03
N GLY A 272 -20.73 5.96 -6.11
CA GLY A 272 -21.06 4.69 -5.47
C GLY A 272 -20.15 3.55 -5.95
N ILE A 273 -19.96 3.42 -7.26
CA ILE A 273 -19.09 2.39 -7.86
C ILE A 273 -17.63 2.66 -7.53
N PHE A 274 -17.17 3.91 -7.66
CA PHE A 274 -15.80 4.29 -7.31
C PHE A 274 -15.48 3.92 -5.86
N CYS A 275 -16.35 4.30 -4.93
CA CYS A 275 -16.17 3.97 -3.51
C CYS A 275 -16.16 2.46 -3.27
N LEU A 276 -17.00 1.68 -3.96
CA LEU A 276 -17.02 0.23 -3.83
C LEU A 276 -15.68 -0.39 -4.25
N VAL A 277 -15.16 0.00 -5.41
CA VAL A 277 -13.90 -0.51 -5.95
C VAL A 277 -12.72 -0.12 -5.04
N ILE A 278 -12.63 1.15 -4.64
CA ILE A 278 -11.56 1.63 -3.74
C ILE A 278 -11.69 0.98 -2.36
N GLY A 279 -12.91 0.80 -1.85
CA GLY A 279 -13.15 0.11 -0.58
C GLY A 279 -12.54 -1.29 -0.56
N PHE A 280 -12.77 -2.09 -1.61
CA PHE A 280 -12.18 -3.42 -1.74
C PHE A 280 -10.66 -3.38 -1.93
N ALA A 281 -10.13 -2.43 -2.70
CA ALA A 281 -8.68 -2.27 -2.88
C ALA A 281 -7.98 -1.97 -1.55
N LEU A 282 -8.50 -1.01 -0.77
CA LEU A 282 -7.96 -0.65 0.55
C LEU A 282 -8.13 -1.78 1.56
N TRP A 283 -9.26 -2.50 1.54
CA TRP A 283 -9.49 -3.67 2.38
C TRP A 283 -8.47 -4.78 2.08
N GLY A 284 -8.24 -5.09 0.81
CA GLY A 284 -7.25 -6.07 0.40
C GLY A 284 -5.84 -5.68 0.82
N PHE A 285 -5.50 -4.40 0.73
CA PHE A 285 -4.21 -3.89 1.17
C PHE A 285 -4.06 -3.94 2.70
N TRP A 286 -5.11 -3.59 3.44
CA TRP A 286 -5.16 -3.78 4.88
C TRP A 286 -4.99 -5.25 5.28
N ALA A 287 -5.69 -6.16 4.61
CA ALA A 287 -5.59 -7.60 4.86
C ALA A 287 -4.17 -8.13 4.58
N TYR A 288 -3.51 -7.64 3.52
CA TYR A 288 -2.10 -7.95 3.25
C TYR A 288 -1.19 -7.51 4.39
N HIS A 289 -1.35 -6.30 4.92
CA HIS A 289 -0.56 -5.84 6.06
C HIS A 289 -0.88 -6.62 7.35
N MET A 290 -2.13 -7.06 7.54
CA MET A 290 -2.48 -7.98 8.64
C MET A 290 -1.76 -9.33 8.49
N TYR A 291 -1.65 -9.84 7.27
CA TYR A 291 -0.84 -11.03 6.98
C TYR A 291 0.65 -10.80 7.30
N LEU A 292 1.22 -9.63 6.97
CA LEU A 292 2.60 -9.29 7.35
C LEU A 292 2.78 -9.26 8.87
N ILE A 293 1.83 -8.70 9.61
CA ILE A 293 1.83 -8.73 11.07
C ILE A 293 1.80 -10.17 11.58
N TRP A 294 0.96 -11.02 11.02
CA TRP A 294 0.90 -12.44 11.37
C TRP A 294 2.27 -13.11 11.19
N CYS A 295 2.92 -12.87 10.06
CA CYS A 295 4.25 -13.41 9.77
C CYS A 295 5.38 -12.76 10.56
N GLY A 296 5.12 -11.72 11.36
CA GLY A 296 6.15 -10.95 12.09
C GLY A 296 7.14 -10.25 11.17
N THR A 297 6.71 -9.85 9.97
CA THR A 297 7.58 -9.26 8.94
C THR A 297 7.06 -7.88 8.50
N THR A 298 7.88 -7.12 7.80
CA THR A 298 7.52 -5.84 7.17
C THR A 298 7.57 -5.96 5.66
N THR A 299 6.99 -4.99 4.95
CA THR A 299 7.07 -4.93 3.48
C THR A 299 8.52 -4.95 3.00
N ASN A 300 9.39 -4.15 3.62
CA ASN A 300 10.83 -4.14 3.29
C ASN A 300 11.49 -5.51 3.54
N GLU A 301 11.09 -6.22 4.60
CA GLU A 301 11.63 -7.53 4.92
C GLU A 301 11.16 -8.61 3.96
N THR A 302 9.95 -8.52 3.39
CA THR A 302 9.49 -9.49 2.39
C THR A 302 10.37 -9.49 1.15
N PHE A 303 10.84 -8.32 0.72
CA PHE A 303 11.80 -8.21 -0.38
C PHE A 303 13.13 -8.87 -0.02
N LYS A 304 13.70 -8.54 1.15
CA LYS A 304 14.96 -9.14 1.62
C LYS A 304 14.87 -10.67 1.75
N TRP A 305 13.75 -11.19 2.28
CA TRP A 305 13.49 -12.63 2.32
C TRP A 305 13.37 -13.23 0.93
N GLY A 306 12.79 -12.51 -0.03
CA GLY A 306 12.73 -12.91 -1.43
C GLY A 306 14.10 -13.03 -2.05
N ASP A 307 14.93 -12.01 -1.93
CA ASP A 307 16.29 -11.94 -2.45
C ASP A 307 17.17 -13.05 -1.84
N LEU A 308 17.13 -13.23 -0.53
CA LEU A 308 17.83 -14.31 0.17
C LEU A 308 17.41 -15.69 -0.34
N LYS A 309 16.11 -15.91 -0.50
CA LYS A 309 15.58 -17.19 -0.99
C LYS A 309 16.05 -17.48 -2.41
N ASP A 310 16.08 -16.48 -3.26
CA ASP A 310 16.55 -16.63 -4.63
C ASP A 310 18.08 -16.86 -4.67
N GLU A 311 18.86 -16.14 -3.84
CA GLU A 311 20.30 -16.38 -3.70
C GLU A 311 20.60 -17.82 -3.21
N LEU A 312 19.93 -18.26 -2.15
CA LEU A 312 20.10 -19.64 -1.63
C LEU A 312 19.71 -20.67 -2.69
N ARG A 313 18.66 -20.42 -3.47
CA ARG A 313 18.24 -21.29 -4.58
C ARG A 313 19.34 -21.39 -5.64
N HIS A 314 19.89 -20.26 -6.07
CA HIS A 314 20.96 -20.24 -7.05
C HIS A 314 22.24 -20.93 -6.54
N ARG A 315 22.63 -20.70 -5.27
CA ARG A 315 23.78 -21.38 -4.66
C ARG A 315 23.58 -22.90 -4.60
N MET A 316 22.38 -23.34 -4.22
CA MET A 316 22.04 -24.77 -4.15
C MET A 316 22.06 -25.41 -5.55
N GLN A 317 21.46 -24.75 -6.55
CA GLN A 317 21.43 -25.24 -7.92
C GLN A 317 22.86 -25.42 -8.50
N ARG A 318 23.73 -24.41 -8.28
CA ARG A 318 25.15 -24.51 -8.70
C ARG A 318 25.83 -25.75 -8.08
N LYS A 319 25.70 -25.94 -6.76
CA LYS A 319 26.30 -27.10 -6.07
C LYS A 319 25.74 -28.43 -6.57
N GLN A 320 24.44 -28.51 -6.87
CA GLN A 320 23.83 -29.74 -7.42
C GLN A 320 24.34 -30.04 -8.83
N ILE A 321 24.45 -29.02 -9.69
CA ILE A 321 25.03 -29.15 -11.05
C ILE A 321 26.49 -29.64 -10.98
N GLU A 322 27.29 -29.02 -10.11
CA GLU A 322 28.69 -29.39 -9.88
C GLU A 322 28.85 -30.87 -9.42
N ARG A 323 27.85 -31.38 -8.68
CA ARG A 323 27.83 -32.80 -8.20
C ARG A 323 27.15 -33.77 -9.14
N GLY A 324 26.60 -33.30 -10.27
CA GLY A 324 25.83 -34.15 -11.18
C GLY A 324 24.48 -34.61 -10.61
N GLU A 325 23.97 -33.97 -9.56
CA GLU A 325 22.71 -34.31 -8.89
C GLU A 325 21.50 -33.69 -9.60
N LYS A 326 20.31 -34.28 -9.42
CA LYS A 326 19.06 -33.69 -9.91
C LYS A 326 18.78 -32.39 -9.17
N VAL A 327 18.55 -31.30 -9.93
CA VAL A 327 18.24 -29.99 -9.39
C VAL A 327 16.89 -30.02 -8.68
N THR A 328 16.89 -29.80 -7.36
CA THR A 328 15.67 -29.66 -6.55
C THR A 328 15.31 -28.18 -6.39
N LYS A 329 14.00 -27.89 -6.34
CA LYS A 329 13.50 -26.51 -6.18
C LYS A 329 13.33 -26.11 -4.70
N ARG A 330 13.44 -27.07 -3.77
CA ARG A 330 13.18 -26.83 -2.34
C ARG A 330 14.45 -26.32 -1.67
N VAL A 331 14.37 -25.13 -1.11
CA VAL A 331 15.45 -24.48 -0.37
C VAL A 331 15.03 -24.33 1.08
N GLU A 332 15.90 -24.69 2.00
CA GLU A 332 15.72 -24.40 3.42
C GLU A 332 16.06 -22.94 3.69
N VAL A 333 15.06 -22.18 4.13
CA VAL A 333 15.19 -20.78 4.49
C VAL A 333 15.26 -20.68 6.01
N PRO A 334 16.19 -19.88 6.59
CA PRO A 334 16.29 -19.69 8.03
C PRO A 334 14.96 -19.19 8.64
N ALA A 335 14.72 -19.56 9.89
CA ALA A 335 13.50 -19.13 10.60
C ALA A 335 13.54 -17.63 10.89
N ASN A 336 12.39 -16.95 10.74
CA ASN A 336 12.25 -15.56 11.11
C ASN A 336 12.16 -15.43 12.65
N ILE A 337 13.23 -14.98 13.30
CA ILE A 337 13.30 -14.80 14.76
C ILE A 337 12.37 -13.69 15.28
N TYR A 338 11.92 -12.78 14.40
CA TYR A 338 11.03 -11.67 14.75
C TYR A 338 9.57 -12.08 14.82
N ASN A 339 9.21 -13.29 14.37
CA ASN A 339 7.86 -13.81 14.48
C ASN A 339 7.63 -14.39 15.88
N GLN A 340 7.00 -13.60 16.74
CA GLN A 340 6.65 -13.96 18.12
C GLN A 340 5.21 -14.49 18.26
N GLY A 341 4.54 -14.76 17.14
CA GLY A 341 3.13 -15.14 17.07
C GLY A 341 2.19 -13.92 16.96
N LEU A 342 0.99 -14.14 16.42
CA LEU A 342 0.06 -13.08 16.01
C LEU A 342 -0.21 -12.05 17.11
N LEU A 343 -0.54 -12.50 18.32
CA LEU A 343 -0.92 -11.58 19.40
C LEU A 343 0.25 -10.70 19.83
N THR A 344 1.45 -11.26 19.93
CA THR A 344 2.65 -10.50 20.29
C THR A 344 3.04 -9.53 19.16
N ASN A 345 3.01 -9.99 17.92
CA ASN A 345 3.30 -9.16 16.76
C ASN A 345 2.32 -7.99 16.65
N LEU A 346 1.01 -8.24 16.90
CA LEU A 346 -0.01 -7.20 16.91
C LEU A 346 0.19 -6.22 18.07
N ALA A 347 0.51 -6.72 19.27
CA ALA A 347 0.81 -5.89 20.43
C ALA A 347 2.04 -4.99 20.20
N GLU A 348 3.04 -5.44 19.44
CA GLU A 348 4.19 -4.61 19.03
C GLU A 348 3.81 -3.49 18.06
N VAL A 349 2.83 -3.73 17.21
CA VAL A 349 2.30 -2.69 16.31
C VAL A 349 1.49 -1.65 17.07
N LEU A 350 0.60 -2.10 17.96
CA LEU A 350 -0.27 -1.20 18.72
C LEU A 350 0.50 -0.38 19.77
N VAL A 351 1.46 -1.02 20.44
CA VAL A 351 2.32 -0.39 21.45
C VAL A 351 3.79 -0.62 21.07
N PRO A 352 4.40 0.30 20.29
CA PRO A 352 5.77 0.18 19.82
C PRO A 352 6.78 -0.08 20.94
N LEU A 353 7.79 -0.92 20.68
CA LEU A 353 8.81 -1.28 21.68
C LEU A 353 9.55 -0.04 22.22
N SER A 354 9.85 0.92 21.34
CA SER A 354 10.51 2.18 21.70
C SER A 354 9.68 3.09 22.62
N SER A 355 8.38 2.87 22.68
CA SER A 355 7.44 3.62 23.55
C SER A 355 7.26 2.98 24.92
N ARG A 356 7.71 1.74 25.12
CA ARG A 356 7.57 1.01 26.39
C ARG A 356 8.66 1.45 27.38
N ARG A 357 8.30 1.68 28.63
CA ARG A 357 9.27 1.95 29.70
C ARG A 357 10.18 0.74 29.91
N ALA A 358 11.43 0.96 30.29
CA ALA A 358 12.41 -0.11 30.45
C ALA A 358 11.99 -1.17 31.49
N ASN A 359 11.15 -0.80 32.46
CA ASN A 359 10.74 -1.64 33.61
C ASN A 359 9.30 -2.17 33.52
N GLY A 360 8.64 -2.12 32.39
CA GLY A 360 7.21 -2.43 32.38
C GLY A 360 6.69 -3.10 31.13
N PHE A 361 7.22 -4.19 30.71
CA PHE A 361 6.53 -5.26 29.98
C PHE A 361 7.58 -6.30 29.56
N ALA A 362 7.73 -7.31 30.37
CA ALA A 362 8.28 -8.57 29.88
C ALA A 362 7.37 -9.01 28.72
N PRO A 363 7.92 -9.45 27.57
CA PRO A 363 7.09 -10.08 26.57
C PRO A 363 6.30 -11.19 27.27
N ALA A 364 5.03 -11.34 26.92
CA ALA A 364 4.15 -12.35 27.50
C ALA A 364 4.66 -13.77 27.16
N ARG A 365 5.76 -14.16 27.78
CA ARG A 365 6.27 -15.55 27.78
C ARG A 365 5.43 -16.46 28.67
N SER A 366 4.42 -15.95 29.39
CA SER A 366 3.71 -16.71 30.38
C SER A 366 2.19 -16.83 30.21
N ILE A 367 1.62 -16.38 29.12
CA ILE A 367 0.18 -16.62 28.88
C ILE A 367 0.02 -17.38 27.57
N GLY A 368 -0.11 -18.73 27.67
CA GLY A 368 -0.66 -19.58 26.63
C GLY A 368 0.34 -20.26 25.70
N GLY A 369 1.41 -20.83 26.24
CA GLY A 369 2.32 -21.72 25.50
C GLY A 369 1.76 -23.12 25.20
N ALA A 370 0.46 -23.28 24.95
CA ALA A 370 -0.12 -24.60 24.75
C ALA A 370 -1.27 -24.68 23.74
N MET A 371 -1.37 -23.77 22.77
CA MET A 371 -2.31 -24.03 21.67
C MET A 371 -1.85 -23.34 20.38
N LEU A 372 -1.60 -24.19 19.34
CA LEU A 372 -1.28 -23.85 17.97
C LEU A 372 0.17 -23.42 17.65
N CYS A 373 1.15 -24.21 18.05
CA CYS A 373 2.44 -24.23 17.38
C CYS A 373 2.58 -25.51 16.55
N PHE A 374 2.57 -25.38 15.23
CA PHE A 374 3.27 -26.32 14.37
C PHE A 374 4.78 -26.20 14.67
N PRO A 375 5.54 -27.31 14.69
CA PRO A 375 6.82 -27.35 15.39
C PRO A 375 7.91 -26.61 14.65
N CYS A 376 8.34 -25.45 15.14
CA CYS A 376 9.63 -24.87 14.85
C CYS A 376 10.50 -24.98 16.12
N ARG A 377 11.37 -25.95 16.15
CA ARG A 377 12.36 -26.19 17.21
C ARG A 377 13.36 -25.02 17.24
N ALA A 378 13.44 -24.31 18.35
CA ALA A 378 14.45 -23.30 18.60
C ALA A 378 15.78 -23.97 19.00
N PRO A 379 16.96 -23.49 18.52
CA PRO A 379 18.25 -23.90 19.06
C PRO A 379 18.52 -23.26 20.43
N PRO A 380 19.37 -23.88 21.27
CA PRO A 380 19.68 -23.42 22.63
C PRO A 380 20.51 -22.12 22.63
N PRO A 381 20.47 -21.33 23.72
CA PRO A 381 21.21 -20.09 23.81
C PRO A 381 22.70 -20.37 23.96
N GLY A 382 23.47 -19.85 23.01
CA GLY A 382 24.93 -19.85 23.08
C GLY A 382 25.46 -18.68 23.95
N ASP A 383 26.43 -19.00 24.78
CA ASP A 383 27.19 -18.10 25.65
C ASP A 383 27.80 -16.92 24.87
N THR A 384 27.56 -15.72 25.32
CA THR A 384 28.14 -14.50 24.75
C THR A 384 29.08 -13.84 25.74
N THR A 385 30.35 -14.28 25.75
CA THR A 385 31.48 -13.45 26.19
C THR A 385 32.52 -13.47 25.07
N GLY A 386 32.59 -12.38 24.30
CA GLY A 386 33.56 -12.23 23.24
C GLY A 386 33.74 -10.74 22.94
N GLU A 387 34.89 -10.21 23.41
CA GLU A 387 35.40 -8.88 23.10
C GLU A 387 35.54 -8.67 21.59
N VAL A 388 35.03 -7.55 21.09
CA VAL A 388 35.15 -7.14 19.68
C VAL A 388 36.46 -6.34 19.55
N LYS A 389 37.47 -6.91 18.88
CA LYS A 389 38.58 -6.17 18.30
C LYS A 389 38.15 -5.53 16.98
N PRO A 390 38.63 -4.31 16.66
CA PRO A 390 38.37 -3.67 15.38
C PRO A 390 39.35 -4.21 14.34
N ASP A 391 38.81 -4.96 13.38
CA ASP A 391 39.56 -5.39 12.21
C ASP A 391 39.31 -4.48 11.01
N ALA A 392 40.38 -4.36 10.21
CA ALA A 392 40.64 -3.43 9.15
C ALA A 392 39.68 -3.50 7.95
N GLU A 393 39.58 -2.36 7.33
CA GLU A 393 39.05 -2.01 6.00
C GLU A 393 38.96 -3.16 4.99
N SER A 394 37.73 -3.42 4.55
CA SER A 394 37.46 -3.89 3.20
C SER A 394 36.43 -2.95 2.57
N ASP A 395 36.86 -2.25 1.54
CA ASP A 395 36.05 -1.41 0.65
C ASP A 395 35.05 -2.27 -0.10
N GLU A 396 33.88 -2.48 0.50
CA GLU A 396 32.68 -2.91 -0.24
C GLU A 396 31.68 -1.76 -0.21
N THR A 397 31.49 -1.19 -1.39
CA THR A 397 30.52 -0.16 -1.67
C THR A 397 29.12 -0.62 -1.25
N ASP A 398 28.51 0.09 -0.30
CA ASP A 398 27.16 -0.08 0.20
C ASP A 398 26.11 0.01 -0.93
N SER A 399 25.89 -1.09 -1.64
CA SER A 399 24.83 -1.21 -2.66
C SER A 399 23.44 -1.54 -2.06
N ASP A 400 23.33 -1.62 -0.73
CA ASP A 400 22.11 -2.00 -0.01
C ASP A 400 21.17 -0.81 0.30
N ASP A 401 21.60 0.43 0.03
CA ASP A 401 20.79 1.64 0.19
C ASP A 401 19.98 2.00 -1.07
N GLY A 402 20.05 1.17 -2.08
CA GLY A 402 19.32 1.32 -3.32
C GLY A 402 18.70 0.01 -3.78
N ALA A 403 17.44 -0.27 -3.43
CA ALA A 403 16.54 -0.92 -4.37
C ALA A 403 16.27 0.09 -5.50
N GLY A 404 17.36 0.59 -6.09
CA GLY A 404 17.37 1.44 -7.26
C GLY A 404 17.37 0.55 -8.47
N LEU A 405 16.46 0.80 -9.35
CA LEU A 405 16.38 0.36 -10.73
C LEU A 405 17.79 0.33 -11.38
N PRO A 406 18.12 -0.71 -12.15
CA PRO A 406 19.39 -0.76 -12.86
C PRO A 406 19.42 0.30 -13.95
N GLY A 407 20.34 1.24 -13.87
CA GLY A 407 20.65 2.11 -14.97
C GLY A 407 20.79 3.61 -14.69
N ALA A 408 21.71 4.03 -13.83
CA ALA A 408 22.28 5.36 -13.92
C ALA A 408 23.78 5.28 -13.59
N LYS A 409 24.55 4.90 -14.59
CA LYS A 409 25.98 5.22 -14.61
C LYS A 409 26.09 6.73 -14.83
N HIS A 410 26.41 7.49 -13.79
CA HIS A 410 26.92 8.84 -13.95
C HIS A 410 28.35 8.77 -14.50
N ALA A 411 28.49 9.06 -15.77
CA ALA A 411 29.77 9.50 -16.33
C ALA A 411 29.96 10.95 -15.92
N HIS A 412 30.87 11.21 -14.99
CA HIS A 412 31.58 12.47 -14.89
C HIS A 412 32.71 12.43 -15.91
N ALA A 413 32.63 13.29 -16.91
CA ALA A 413 33.76 13.78 -17.67
C ALA A 413 33.45 15.23 -18.03
N ASP A 414 34.31 16.12 -17.59
CA ASP A 414 34.63 17.49 -17.99
C ASP A 414 33.51 18.53 -18.07
#